data_9bba4014135648cdc9353b7840b0c0a8
#
_entry.id   9bba4014135648cdc9353b7840b0c0a8
#
_cell.length_a   1.000
_cell.length_b   1.000
_cell.length_c   1.000
_cell.angle_alpha   90.00
_cell.angle_beta   90.00
_cell.angle_gamma   90.00
#
_symmetry.space_group_name_H-M   'P 1'
#
loop_
_entity.id
_entity.type
_entity.pdbx_description
1 polymer ?
#
loop_
_entity_poly.entity_id
_entity_poly.type
_entity_poly.pdbx_seq_one_letter_code
_entity_poly.pdbx_strand_id
1 'polypeptide(L)'
;FSDNAYKIVNGQKMSISSQKQDKKSCAITLSKSHKSDADKVFVNLCRQEFGEVKELPVGSSLKLCRVAEGKANIYIRLGPTYQWDIAAGQAIVEASGGCVANLNNEPLRYEFISEKKNPFFYCAGDVSYPWKDLLEHLV
;
A
#
# COMPACT_ATOMS: atom_id res chain seq x y z
N PHE A 1 -20.36 3.91 1.59
CA PHE A 1 -19.24 3.14 2.15
C PHE A 1 -19.14 3.45 3.64
N SER A 2 -18.84 2.42 4.47
CA SER A 2 -18.55 2.60 5.89
C SER A 2 -17.20 3.27 6.05
N ASP A 3 -17.12 4.39 6.78
CA ASP A 3 -15.87 5.09 7.07
C ASP A 3 -15.03 4.38 8.15
N ASN A 4 -15.36 3.13 8.46
CA ASN A 4 -14.72 2.36 9.52
C ASN A 4 -14.23 1.01 8.98
N ALA A 5 -12.96 0.73 9.15
CA ALA A 5 -12.37 -0.57 8.95
C ALA A 5 -12.14 -1.27 10.30
N TYR A 6 -12.20 -2.60 10.29
CA TYR A 6 -11.96 -3.40 11.49
C TYR A 6 -11.35 -4.76 11.13
N LYS A 7 -10.73 -5.38 12.11
CA LYS A 7 -10.28 -6.78 12.05
C LYS A 7 -10.93 -7.60 13.15
N ILE A 8 -11.03 -8.88 12.92
CA ILE A 8 -11.49 -9.84 13.92
C ILE A 8 -10.30 -10.64 14.42
N VAL A 9 -10.09 -10.63 15.73
CA VAL A 9 -9.03 -11.38 16.41
C VAL A 9 -9.67 -12.18 17.53
N ASN A 10 -9.54 -13.49 17.50
CA ASN A 10 -10.15 -14.41 18.49
C ASN A 10 -11.66 -14.15 18.68
N GLY A 11 -12.39 -13.90 17.59
CA GLY A 11 -13.80 -13.59 17.60
C GLY A 11 -14.18 -12.18 18.02
N GLN A 12 -13.21 -11.34 18.40
CA GLN A 12 -13.46 -9.95 18.80
C GLN A 12 -13.21 -8.99 17.66
N LYS A 13 -14.14 -8.06 17.46
CA LYS A 13 -14.07 -6.98 16.49
C LYS A 13 -13.21 -5.84 17.02
N MET A 14 -12.14 -5.52 16.31
CA MET A 14 -11.22 -4.44 16.66
C MET A 14 -11.18 -3.41 15.54
N SER A 15 -11.42 -2.15 15.84
CA SER A 15 -11.25 -1.05 14.88
C SER A 15 -9.79 -0.92 14.45
N ILE A 16 -9.57 -0.66 13.16
CA ILE A 16 -8.23 -0.41 12.61
C ILE A 16 -8.20 0.93 11.90
N SER A 17 -7.02 1.54 11.88
CA SER A 17 -6.75 2.74 11.11
C SER A 17 -5.33 2.71 10.55
N SER A 18 -5.13 3.35 9.40
CA SER A 18 -3.81 3.55 8.82
C SER A 18 -3.00 4.56 9.63
N GLN A 19 -1.67 4.54 9.45
CA GLN A 19 -0.77 5.43 10.18
C GLN A 19 -0.33 6.62 9.34
N LYS A 20 -0.10 7.74 10.01
CA LYS A 20 0.63 8.88 9.45
C LYS A 20 2.10 8.52 9.26
N GLN A 21 2.73 9.10 8.24
CA GLN A 21 4.13 8.88 7.95
C GLN A 21 5.03 9.67 8.92
N ASP A 22 5.92 8.96 9.60
CA ASP A 22 6.99 9.55 10.40
C ASP A 22 8.11 10.05 9.49
N LYS A 23 8.81 11.11 9.91
CA LYS A 23 9.93 11.68 9.15
C LYS A 23 11.22 10.87 9.23
N LYS A 24 11.35 9.97 10.20
CA LYS A 24 12.58 9.24 10.51
C LYS A 24 12.51 7.74 10.27
N SER A 25 11.33 7.22 10.02
CA SER A 25 11.14 5.78 9.82
C SER A 25 10.03 5.47 8.84
N CYS A 26 10.17 4.39 8.11
CA CYS A 26 9.15 3.89 7.20
C CYS A 26 9.07 2.36 7.24
N ALA A 27 7.90 1.82 7.46
CA ALA A 27 7.63 0.40 7.35
C ALA A 27 7.05 0.09 5.97
N ILE A 28 7.75 -0.75 5.20
CA ILE A 28 7.38 -1.13 3.84
C ILE A 28 6.94 -2.59 3.85
N THR A 29 5.77 -2.88 3.28
CA THR A 29 5.40 -4.27 3.03
C THR A 29 5.79 -4.67 1.61
N LEU A 30 6.40 -5.84 1.49
CA LEU A 30 6.98 -6.37 0.25
C LEU A 30 6.52 -7.80 0.01
N SER A 31 6.72 -8.29 -1.22
CA SER A 31 6.48 -9.70 -1.53
C SER A 31 7.41 -10.61 -0.71
N LYS A 32 6.85 -11.71 -0.20
CA LYS A 32 7.61 -12.70 0.59
C LYS A 32 8.59 -13.51 -0.28
N SER A 33 8.23 -13.81 -1.52
CA SER A 33 8.92 -14.81 -2.35
C SER A 33 9.78 -14.21 -3.45
N HIS A 34 9.48 -13.01 -3.94
CA HIS A 34 10.14 -12.41 -5.09
C HIS A 34 10.28 -10.90 -4.90
N LYS A 35 11.47 -10.48 -4.45
CA LYS A 35 11.86 -9.07 -4.52
C LYS A 35 12.39 -8.79 -5.92
N SER A 36 11.71 -7.91 -6.65
CA SER A 36 12.21 -7.40 -7.92
C SER A 36 13.35 -6.39 -7.70
N ASP A 37 14.10 -6.08 -8.75
CA ASP A 37 15.11 -5.01 -8.64
C ASP A 37 14.45 -3.64 -8.36
N ALA A 38 13.26 -3.41 -8.88
CA ALA A 38 12.46 -2.22 -8.56
C ALA A 38 12.10 -2.14 -7.06
N ASP A 39 11.79 -3.26 -6.41
CA ASP A 39 11.55 -3.27 -4.96
C ASP A 39 12.80 -2.86 -4.18
N LYS A 40 13.99 -3.31 -4.61
CA LYS A 40 15.27 -2.94 -3.99
C LYS A 40 15.55 -1.44 -4.16
N VAL A 41 15.30 -0.89 -5.35
CA VAL A 41 15.45 0.54 -5.61
C VAL A 41 14.52 1.33 -4.71
N PHE A 42 13.26 0.92 -4.60
CA PHE A 42 12.28 1.58 -3.73
C PHE A 42 12.70 1.56 -2.25
N VAL A 43 13.13 0.41 -1.74
CA VAL A 43 13.64 0.31 -0.36
C VAL A 43 14.81 1.27 -0.14
N ASN A 44 15.73 1.39 -1.09
CA ASN A 44 16.86 2.33 -0.98
C ASN A 44 16.41 3.79 -1.00
N LEU A 45 15.45 4.15 -1.85
CA LEU A 45 14.85 5.49 -1.84
C LEU A 45 14.21 5.81 -0.49
N CYS A 46 13.47 4.88 0.09
CA CYS A 46 12.90 5.06 1.43
C CYS A 46 13.97 5.21 2.51
N ARG A 47 15.10 4.49 2.41
CA ARG A 47 16.22 4.67 3.35
C ARG A 47 16.87 6.04 3.23
N GLN A 48 17.01 6.57 2.02
CA GLN A 48 17.53 7.91 1.80
C GLN A 48 16.59 8.99 2.36
N GLU A 49 15.28 8.79 2.19
CA GLU A 49 14.26 9.75 2.63
C GLU A 49 14.03 9.72 4.15
N PHE A 50 13.86 8.52 4.73
CA PHE A 50 13.44 8.35 6.12
C PHE A 50 14.55 7.91 7.08
N GLY A 51 15.67 7.43 6.57
CA GLY A 51 16.75 6.86 7.36
C GLY A 51 16.47 5.42 7.79
N GLU A 52 15.55 5.19 8.72
CA GLU A 52 15.18 3.85 9.17
C GLU A 52 14.08 3.24 8.32
N VAL A 53 14.31 2.04 7.80
CA VAL A 53 13.32 1.28 7.02
C VAL A 53 13.15 -0.11 7.60
N LYS A 54 11.91 -0.44 7.94
CA LYS A 54 11.48 -1.78 8.34
C LYS A 54 10.81 -2.47 7.16
N GLU A 55 11.32 -3.60 6.75
CA GLU A 55 10.74 -4.44 5.72
C GLU A 55 9.84 -5.50 6.33
N LEU A 56 8.59 -5.59 5.86
CA LEU A 56 7.58 -6.55 6.30
C LEU A 56 7.22 -7.46 5.12
N PRO A 57 7.85 -8.66 5.00
CA PRO A 57 7.52 -9.59 3.94
C PRO A 57 6.16 -10.25 4.19
N VAL A 58 5.21 -10.01 3.30
CA VAL A 58 3.84 -10.51 3.38
C VAL A 58 3.38 -11.00 2.01
N GLY A 59 2.63 -12.09 1.97
CA GLY A 59 2.07 -12.63 0.74
C GLY A 59 0.75 -11.95 0.32
N SER A 60 0.47 -11.98 -0.99
CA SER A 60 -0.83 -11.66 -1.57
C SER A 60 -1.42 -10.30 -1.16
N SER A 61 -2.74 -10.20 -1.14
CA SER A 61 -3.54 -9.02 -0.76
C SER A 61 -3.39 -8.62 0.72
N LEU A 62 -2.81 -9.46 1.55
CA LEU A 62 -2.52 -9.13 2.95
C LEU A 62 -1.59 -7.91 3.09
N LYS A 63 -0.83 -7.56 2.06
CA LYS A 63 -0.03 -6.34 2.03
C LYS A 63 -0.87 -5.08 2.20
N LEU A 64 -2.05 -5.02 1.54
CA LEU A 64 -2.99 -3.92 1.72
C LEU A 64 -3.55 -3.89 3.16
N CYS A 65 -3.85 -5.06 3.72
CA CYS A 65 -4.31 -5.17 5.11
C CYS A 65 -3.26 -4.67 6.12
N ARG A 66 -1.96 -4.90 5.86
CA ARG A 66 -0.89 -4.37 6.73
C ARG A 66 -0.83 -2.85 6.73
N VAL A 67 -1.09 -2.22 5.59
CA VAL A 67 -1.22 -0.76 5.51
C VAL A 67 -2.49 -0.30 6.24
N ALA A 68 -3.62 -0.94 6.00
CA ALA A 68 -4.90 -0.58 6.63
C ALA A 68 -4.88 -0.67 8.16
N GLU A 69 -4.18 -1.65 8.73
CA GLU A 69 -4.08 -1.80 10.19
C GLU A 69 -2.94 -0.99 10.81
N GLY A 70 -2.23 -0.18 10.02
CA GLY A 70 -1.16 0.69 10.50
C GLY A 70 0.16 -0.01 10.80
N LYS A 71 0.37 -1.25 10.39
CA LYS A 71 1.63 -1.97 10.54
C LYS A 71 2.66 -1.65 9.48
N ALA A 72 2.22 -1.24 8.29
CA ALA A 72 3.06 -0.74 7.22
C ALA A 72 2.61 0.66 6.82
N ASN A 73 3.56 1.49 6.40
CA ASN A 73 3.30 2.82 5.86
C ASN A 73 2.94 2.78 4.38
N ILE A 74 3.62 1.91 3.64
CA ILE A 74 3.46 1.84 2.18
C ILE A 74 3.71 0.45 1.62
N TYR A 75 3.01 0.15 0.53
CA TYR A 75 3.22 -0.96 -0.38
C TYR A 75 3.21 -0.44 -1.81
N ILE A 76 4.16 -0.87 -2.64
CA ILE A 76 4.16 -0.58 -4.08
C ILE A 76 3.98 -1.84 -4.89
N ARG A 77 3.39 -1.71 -6.07
CA ARG A 77 3.26 -2.80 -7.03
C ARG A 77 3.63 -2.33 -8.43
N LEU A 78 4.80 -2.76 -8.89
CA LEU A 78 5.36 -2.49 -10.21
C LEU A 78 5.32 -3.75 -11.10
N GLY A 79 4.30 -4.55 -10.93
CA GLY A 79 4.06 -5.76 -11.70
C GLY A 79 2.56 -5.94 -11.98
N PRO A 80 2.20 -6.86 -12.88
CA PRO A 80 0.82 -7.05 -13.27
C PRO A 80 -0.04 -7.53 -12.11
N THR A 81 -1.22 -6.93 -11.97
CA THR A 81 -2.31 -7.36 -11.09
C THR A 81 -3.64 -7.13 -11.78
N TYR A 82 -4.68 -7.79 -11.29
CA TYR A 82 -6.03 -7.65 -11.80
C TYR A 82 -6.93 -6.97 -10.78
N GLN A 83 -8.04 -6.43 -11.26
CA GLN A 83 -9.01 -5.72 -10.42
C GLN A 83 -9.47 -6.54 -9.21
N TRP A 84 -9.73 -7.83 -9.40
CA TRP A 84 -10.16 -8.75 -8.34
C TRP A 84 -9.07 -9.04 -7.28
N ASP A 85 -7.80 -8.79 -7.58
CA ASP A 85 -6.72 -8.94 -6.61
C ASP A 85 -6.69 -7.78 -5.61
N ILE A 86 -7.20 -6.61 -5.97
CA ILE A 86 -6.95 -5.34 -5.29
C ILE A 86 -8.23 -4.68 -4.76
N ALA A 87 -9.36 -4.78 -5.47
CA ALA A 87 -10.56 -4.00 -5.18
C ALA A 87 -11.06 -4.12 -3.73
N ALA A 88 -11.12 -5.32 -3.18
CA ALA A 88 -11.54 -5.53 -1.79
C ALA A 88 -10.54 -4.93 -0.80
N GLY A 89 -9.24 -5.12 -1.05
CA GLY A 89 -8.17 -4.54 -0.21
C GLY A 89 -8.17 -3.03 -0.25
N GLN A 90 -8.39 -2.42 -1.43
CA GLN A 90 -8.53 -0.97 -1.57
C GLN A 90 -9.67 -0.42 -0.72
N ALA A 91 -10.84 -1.05 -0.75
CA ALA A 91 -11.97 -0.62 0.07
C ALA A 91 -11.64 -0.61 1.57
N ILE A 92 -10.90 -1.62 2.04
CA ILE A 92 -10.46 -1.71 3.44
C ILE A 92 -9.44 -0.60 3.75
N VAL A 93 -8.48 -0.36 2.87
CA VAL A 93 -7.47 0.70 3.04
C VAL A 93 -8.11 2.07 3.11
N GLU A 94 -9.00 2.39 2.18
CA GLU A 94 -9.71 3.67 2.14
C GLU A 94 -10.59 3.86 3.37
N ALA A 95 -11.31 2.83 3.82
CA ALA A 95 -12.10 2.87 5.06
C ALA A 95 -11.23 3.02 6.32
N SER A 96 -9.94 2.67 6.27
CA SER A 96 -8.99 2.87 7.37
C SER A 96 -8.32 4.24 7.38
N GLY A 97 -8.54 5.06 6.35
CA GLY A 97 -7.94 6.39 6.17
C GLY A 97 -6.75 6.46 5.23
N GLY A 98 -6.38 5.34 4.60
CA GLY A 98 -5.31 5.28 3.60
C GLY A 98 -5.80 5.49 2.17
N CYS A 99 -4.92 5.25 1.21
CA CYS A 99 -5.23 5.34 -0.22
C CYS A 99 -4.57 4.23 -1.04
N VAL A 100 -5.17 3.96 -2.20
CA VAL A 100 -4.57 3.16 -3.27
C VAL A 100 -4.64 3.97 -4.56
N ALA A 101 -3.49 4.32 -5.12
CA ALA A 101 -3.39 5.20 -6.27
C ALA A 101 -2.34 4.70 -7.28
N ASN A 102 -2.48 5.12 -8.53
CA ASN A 102 -1.43 4.92 -9.52
C ASN A 102 -0.21 5.83 -9.25
N LEU A 103 0.86 5.68 -10.01
CA LEU A 103 2.09 6.46 -9.78
C LEU A 103 1.94 7.96 -10.09
N ASN A 104 0.84 8.38 -10.72
CA ASN A 104 0.48 9.78 -10.91
C ASN A 104 -0.36 10.37 -9.76
N ASN A 105 -0.53 9.61 -8.68
CA ASN A 105 -1.37 9.98 -7.54
C ASN A 105 -2.87 10.06 -7.84
N GLU A 106 -3.33 9.31 -8.84
CA GLU A 106 -4.75 9.19 -9.16
C GLU A 106 -5.32 7.93 -8.51
N PRO A 107 -6.45 8.00 -7.78
CA PRO A 107 -7.07 6.83 -7.16
C PRO A 107 -7.37 5.73 -8.19
N LEU A 108 -7.09 4.49 -7.85
CA LEU A 108 -7.48 3.37 -8.71
C LEU A 108 -9.01 3.31 -8.83
N ARG A 109 -9.47 3.15 -10.05
CA ARG A 109 -10.89 2.98 -10.39
C ARG A 109 -11.06 1.67 -11.16
N TYR A 110 -12.20 1.03 -10.98
CA TYR A 110 -12.55 -0.23 -11.59
C TYR A 110 -13.69 -0.02 -12.57
N GLU A 111 -13.38 -0.10 -13.85
CA GLU A 111 -14.36 0.02 -14.92
C GLU A 111 -14.69 -1.35 -15.51
N PHE A 112 -15.85 -1.45 -16.12
CA PHE A 112 -16.27 -2.65 -16.86
C PHE A 112 -15.59 -2.66 -18.22
N ILE A 113 -14.28 -3.00 -18.27
CA ILE A 113 -13.48 -3.11 -19.48
C ILE A 113 -13.06 -4.56 -19.72
N SER A 114 -12.78 -4.90 -20.97
CA SER A 114 -12.33 -6.24 -21.38
C SER A 114 -10.99 -6.64 -20.75
N GLU A 115 -10.09 -5.68 -20.55
CA GLU A 115 -8.83 -5.88 -19.85
C GLU A 115 -8.92 -5.37 -18.41
N LYS A 116 -8.90 -6.30 -17.47
CA LYS A 116 -9.07 -6.03 -16.03
C LYS A 116 -7.74 -5.88 -15.28
N LYS A 117 -6.67 -5.56 -16.00
CA LYS A 117 -5.35 -5.29 -15.43
C LYS A 117 -5.30 -3.92 -14.79
N ASN A 118 -4.70 -3.84 -13.61
CA ASN A 118 -4.44 -2.58 -12.96
C ASN A 118 -3.17 -1.91 -13.51
N PRO A 119 -3.08 -0.58 -13.50
CA PRO A 119 -1.80 0.11 -13.66
C PRO A 119 -0.87 -0.25 -12.49
N PHE A 120 0.40 0.15 -12.57
CA PHE A 120 1.28 0.17 -11.42
C PHE A 120 0.69 1.10 -10.36
N PHE A 121 0.80 0.71 -9.09
CA PHE A 121 0.15 1.44 -8.01
C PHE A 121 0.97 1.41 -6.72
N TYR A 122 0.61 2.30 -5.83
CA TYR A 122 1.02 2.25 -4.44
C TYR A 122 -0.22 2.26 -3.52
N CYS A 123 -0.03 1.72 -2.34
CA CYS A 123 -0.99 1.72 -1.24
C CYS A 123 -0.30 2.35 -0.05
N ALA A 124 -0.81 3.44 0.47
CA ALA A 124 -0.20 4.17 1.57
C ALA A 124 -1.19 4.50 2.68
N GLY A 125 -0.70 4.51 3.92
CA GLY A 125 -1.51 4.83 5.10
C GLY A 125 -1.72 6.32 5.29
N ASP A 126 -0.75 7.14 4.95
CA ASP A 126 -0.81 8.60 5.06
C ASP A 126 -1.10 9.25 3.71
N VAL A 127 -2.33 9.69 3.52
CA VAL A 127 -2.77 10.37 2.28
C VAL A 127 -2.20 11.79 2.14
N SER A 128 -1.70 12.38 3.22
CA SER A 128 -1.13 13.73 3.22
C SER A 128 0.35 13.76 2.86
N TYR A 129 1.05 12.63 2.92
CA TYR A 129 2.45 12.54 2.54
C TYR A 129 2.61 12.57 1.00
N PRO A 130 3.57 13.32 0.45
CA PRO A 130 3.75 13.46 -1.00
C PRO A 130 4.45 12.23 -1.62
N TRP A 131 3.81 11.07 -1.58
CA TRP A 131 4.34 9.81 -2.09
C TRP A 131 4.74 9.88 -3.56
N LYS A 132 4.00 10.65 -4.36
CA LYS A 132 4.30 10.83 -5.78
C LYS A 132 5.74 11.32 -6.00
N ASP A 133 6.18 12.31 -5.23
CA ASP A 133 7.51 12.90 -5.38
C ASP A 133 8.61 11.86 -5.12
N LEU A 134 8.40 10.99 -4.12
CA LEU A 134 9.32 9.89 -3.84
C LEU A 134 9.29 8.83 -4.95
N LEU A 135 8.10 8.52 -5.50
CA LEU A 135 7.91 7.48 -6.50
C LEU A 135 8.34 7.90 -7.92
N GLU A 136 8.45 9.19 -8.22
CA GLU A 136 8.97 9.69 -9.49
C GLU A 136 10.38 9.19 -9.80
N HIS A 137 11.16 8.86 -8.79
CA HIS A 137 12.51 8.32 -8.94
C HIS A 137 12.55 6.81 -9.29
N LEU A 138 11.40 6.15 -9.37
CA LEU A 138 11.30 4.72 -9.72
C LEU A 138 11.09 4.45 -11.20
N VAL A 139 10.73 5.45 -11.97
CA VAL A 139 10.32 5.31 -13.39
C VAL A 139 11.27 6.06 -14.31
#